data_950faac05c21167357a7daa973b52157
#
_entry.id   950faac05c21167357a7daa973b52157
#
_cell.length_a   1.000
_cell.length_b   1.000
_cell.length_c   1.000
_cell.angle_alpha   90.00
_cell.angle_beta   90.00
_cell.angle_gamma   90.00
#
_symmetry.space_group_name_H-M   'P 1'
#
loop_
_entity.id
_entity.type
_entity.pdbx_description
1 polymer ?
#
loop_
_entity_poly.entity_id
_entity_poly.type
_entity_poly.pdbx_seq_one_letter_code
_entity_poly.pdbx_strand_id
1 'polypeptide(L)'
;MSQPSLLPLVLQAVMNHQPRALRDKHYPQWHLAPVCGLLNDPNGFIHFNGRYHLFYQWNPLACDHRYKGWGHWSSPDLLHWRHEPIALLPEEEYDRNGCYSGCAVDNNGILTLCYTGNVKFNDGSRTAWQCLATQNPDGTFRKQGPVLALPAGYSGHVRDPKVWRDGDRWLMVLGARDLADRGKVLLFSSTDLMQWSSHGEIAGSGLNGLKDAGYMWECPDLFPLGDRYILLSCPQGLPREAQRFLNTYPAVWMQGHFDQTAATWRHGAIEELDSGFEFYAPQTTLAEDGRRLLVGWMGVPDGEEMQQPTRAHGWIHQMTCLRELSWRHGTLYQNPVRELAALRGEAQGWQTEPLALQPMELAFEVAPDDALTLDFAGVLLLSLDRHGVRLARRSLVADTVDYRYWRGTAHKLQILIDRSSVEIFINDGVGVMSSRFFADYPGKLVFSGATPGAFCCWPLRPCMIE
;
A
#
# COMPACT_ATOMS: atom_id res chain seq x y z
N MET A 1 -0.46 29.40 23.73
CA MET A 1 0.93 28.91 23.87
C MET A 1 1.09 27.84 22.83
N SER A 2 2.03 27.97 21.89
CA SER A 2 2.34 26.94 20.90
C SER A 2 2.79 25.68 21.64
N GLN A 3 2.27 24.51 21.26
CA GLN A 3 2.78 23.25 21.77
C GLN A 3 4.28 23.14 21.44
N PRO A 4 5.11 22.54 22.31
CA PRO A 4 6.52 22.30 21.98
C PRO A 4 6.60 21.38 20.75
N SER A 5 7.55 21.68 19.84
CA SER A 5 7.74 20.85 18.65
C SER A 5 8.04 19.39 19.03
N LEU A 6 7.39 18.46 18.31
CA LEU A 6 7.59 17.00 18.47
C LEU A 6 8.87 16.51 17.79
N LEU A 7 9.47 17.33 16.92
CA LEU A 7 10.65 16.93 16.14
C LEU A 7 11.83 16.44 17.00
N PRO A 8 12.25 17.11 18.10
CA PRO A 8 13.34 16.62 18.94
C PRO A 8 13.05 15.23 19.53
N LEU A 9 11.81 14.96 19.93
CA LEU A 9 11.38 13.67 20.47
C LEU A 9 11.48 12.58 19.41
N VAL A 10 11.04 12.88 18.18
CA VAL A 10 11.10 11.93 17.06
C VAL A 10 12.55 11.63 16.68
N LEU A 11 13.40 12.65 16.56
CA LEU A 11 14.82 12.44 16.26
C LEU A 11 15.52 11.61 17.35
N GLN A 12 15.22 11.84 18.61
CA GLN A 12 15.74 11.02 19.71
C GLN A 12 15.27 9.57 19.62
N ALA A 13 14.01 9.32 19.26
CA ALA A 13 13.49 7.98 19.08
C ALA A 13 14.22 7.25 17.94
N VAL A 14 14.42 7.92 16.81
CA VAL A 14 15.21 7.38 15.68
C VAL A 14 16.61 7.01 16.13
N MET A 15 17.34 7.92 16.77
CA MET A 15 18.70 7.65 17.25
C MET A 15 18.78 6.44 18.18
N ASN A 16 17.76 6.26 19.03
CA ASN A 16 17.72 5.17 20.00
C ASN A 16 17.36 3.81 19.40
N HIS A 17 16.46 3.79 18.39
CA HIS A 17 15.85 2.53 17.92
C HIS A 17 16.38 2.06 16.56
N GLN A 18 16.78 2.95 15.67
CA GLN A 18 17.28 2.59 14.33
C GLN A 18 18.41 1.55 14.36
N PRO A 19 19.47 1.63 15.24
CA PRO A 19 20.54 0.64 15.24
C PRO A 19 20.08 -0.77 15.59
N ARG A 20 18.98 -0.89 16.34
CA ARG A 20 18.38 -2.17 16.73
C ARG A 20 17.51 -2.72 15.60
N ALA A 21 16.70 -1.88 14.95
CA ALA A 21 15.88 -2.26 13.81
C ALA A 21 16.74 -2.78 12.66
N LEU A 22 17.78 -2.05 12.25
CA LEU A 22 18.65 -2.43 11.16
C LEU A 22 19.46 -3.73 11.38
N ARG A 23 19.61 -4.17 12.64
CA ARG A 23 20.27 -5.44 12.98
C ARG A 23 19.31 -6.63 13.04
N ASP A 24 18.02 -6.41 12.92
CA ASP A 24 17.05 -7.51 12.89
C ASP A 24 17.24 -8.36 11.65
N LYS A 25 17.31 -9.69 11.82
CA LYS A 25 17.41 -10.65 10.72
C LYS A 25 16.25 -10.56 9.72
N HIS A 26 15.11 -10.04 10.16
CA HIS A 26 13.89 -9.86 9.35
C HIS A 26 13.80 -8.49 8.68
N TYR A 27 14.72 -7.54 9.00
CA TYR A 27 14.70 -6.22 8.36
C TYR A 27 14.97 -6.37 6.86
N PRO A 28 14.12 -5.79 5.98
CA PRO A 28 14.19 -6.06 4.55
C PRO A 28 15.52 -5.60 3.94
N GLN A 29 15.93 -6.28 2.89
CA GLN A 29 17.17 -5.96 2.16
C GLN A 29 16.91 -4.99 1.02
N TRP A 30 15.72 -5.05 0.42
CA TRP A 30 15.42 -4.24 -0.76
C TRP A 30 14.03 -3.59 -0.74
N HIS A 31 13.12 -3.96 0.18
CA HIS A 31 11.88 -3.22 0.40
C HIS A 31 12.08 -2.00 1.28
N LEU A 32 11.25 -0.99 1.09
CA LEU A 32 11.20 0.18 1.96
C LEU A 32 10.53 -0.15 3.30
N ALA A 33 11.23 0.11 4.38
CA ALA A 33 10.75 -0.10 5.74
C ALA A 33 11.11 1.08 6.64
N PRO A 34 10.40 1.28 7.77
CA PRO A 34 10.70 2.39 8.66
C PRO A 34 12.03 2.15 9.38
N VAL A 35 12.80 3.18 9.60
CA VAL A 35 14.04 3.11 10.40
C VAL A 35 13.80 2.71 11.84
N CYS A 36 12.59 2.93 12.34
CA CYS A 36 12.05 2.46 13.62
C CYS A 36 10.53 2.69 13.69
N GLY A 37 9.88 2.09 14.67
CA GLY A 37 8.46 2.30 14.94
C GLY A 37 7.54 1.61 13.94
N LEU A 38 6.35 2.18 13.74
CA LEU A 38 5.32 1.63 12.86
C LEU A 38 5.20 2.45 11.58
N LEU A 39 5.33 1.77 10.45
CA LEU A 39 4.94 2.25 9.13
C LEU A 39 3.58 1.68 8.77
N ASN A 40 2.70 2.49 8.17
CA ASN A 40 1.49 1.97 7.50
C ASN A 40 1.32 2.60 6.11
N ASP A 41 0.24 3.28 5.81
CA ASP A 41 -0.13 3.71 4.46
C ASP A 41 0.99 4.44 3.71
N PRO A 42 1.27 4.09 2.45
CA PRO A 42 1.99 4.97 1.55
C PRO A 42 1.16 6.23 1.30
N ASN A 43 1.83 7.37 1.23
CA ASN A 43 1.23 8.68 1.03
C ASN A 43 2.01 9.45 -0.03
N GLY A 44 1.36 10.40 -0.68
CA GLY A 44 2.03 11.38 -1.51
C GLY A 44 2.99 10.82 -2.55
N PHE A 45 2.72 9.62 -3.10
CA PHE A 45 3.55 9.04 -4.14
C PHE A 45 3.46 9.88 -5.41
N ILE A 46 4.57 10.51 -5.81
CA ILE A 46 4.61 11.45 -6.93
C ILE A 46 6.00 11.47 -7.59
N HIS A 47 6.03 11.66 -8.92
CA HIS A 47 7.24 12.09 -9.63
C HIS A 47 7.22 13.63 -9.71
N PHE A 48 8.25 14.28 -9.16
CA PHE A 48 8.35 15.73 -9.07
C PHE A 48 9.82 16.16 -9.19
N ASN A 49 10.10 17.14 -10.05
CA ASN A 49 11.45 17.69 -10.28
C ASN A 49 12.54 16.62 -10.50
N GLY A 50 12.22 15.61 -11.37
CA GLY A 50 13.16 14.55 -11.73
C GLY A 50 13.42 13.53 -10.62
N ARG A 51 12.60 13.49 -9.60
CA ARG A 51 12.66 12.51 -8.51
C ARG A 51 11.30 11.94 -8.19
N TYR A 52 11.27 10.68 -7.80
CA TYR A 52 10.11 10.07 -7.14
C TYR A 52 10.14 10.40 -5.67
N HIS A 53 9.03 10.86 -5.13
CA HIS A 53 8.81 11.07 -3.72
C HIS A 53 7.77 10.08 -3.23
N LEU A 54 8.05 9.43 -2.12
CA LEU A 54 7.12 8.54 -1.44
C LEU A 54 7.10 8.89 0.04
N PHE A 55 5.94 9.32 0.51
CA PHE A 55 5.69 9.56 1.92
C PHE A 55 5.01 8.34 2.53
N TYR A 56 4.98 8.28 3.85
CA TYR A 56 4.33 7.19 4.54
C TYR A 56 3.83 7.61 5.92
N GLN A 57 2.73 7.05 6.33
CA GLN A 57 2.26 7.14 7.70
C GLN A 57 3.27 6.53 8.64
N TRP A 58 3.69 7.27 9.66
CA TRP A 58 4.76 6.85 10.54
C TRP A 58 4.50 7.19 11.99
N ASN A 59 4.65 6.19 12.86
CA ASN A 59 4.81 6.36 14.29
C ASN A 59 6.26 5.99 14.66
N PRO A 60 7.20 6.93 14.75
CA PRO A 60 8.58 6.65 15.12
C PRO A 60 8.76 6.30 16.61
N LEU A 61 7.77 6.63 17.45
CA LEU A 61 7.86 6.54 18.91
C LEU A 61 7.51 5.14 19.43
N ALA A 62 6.69 4.39 18.69
CA ALA A 62 6.24 3.05 19.07
C ALA A 62 5.74 2.24 17.87
N CYS A 63 5.69 0.91 18.05
CA CYS A 63 5.10 0.00 17.05
C CYS A 63 3.57 -0.10 17.26
N ASP A 64 2.86 1.00 17.19
CA ASP A 64 1.39 1.08 17.31
C ASP A 64 0.82 2.29 16.54
N HIS A 65 -0.51 2.36 16.42
CA HIS A 65 -1.23 3.37 15.64
C HIS A 65 -1.61 4.65 16.41
N ARG A 66 -1.09 4.87 17.62
CA ARG A 66 -1.49 6.02 18.47
C ARG A 66 -0.96 7.35 17.98
N TYR A 67 0.15 7.35 17.27
CA TYR A 67 0.77 8.54 16.71
C TYR A 67 0.83 8.43 15.18
N LYS A 68 0.56 9.52 14.46
CA LYS A 68 0.54 9.55 13.00
C LYS A 68 1.21 10.83 12.49
N GLY A 69 2.46 10.68 12.06
CA GLY A 69 3.18 11.66 11.26
C GLY A 69 3.42 11.14 9.84
N TRP A 70 4.14 11.89 9.03
CA TRP A 70 4.59 11.46 7.69
C TRP A 70 6.10 11.42 7.62
N GLY A 71 6.67 10.23 7.41
CA GLY A 71 8.03 10.06 6.93
C GLY A 71 8.11 10.31 5.43
N HIS A 72 9.31 10.45 4.88
CA HIS A 72 9.53 10.80 3.49
C HIS A 72 10.77 10.14 2.93
N TRP A 73 10.62 9.53 1.75
CA TRP A 73 11.71 9.04 0.91
C TRP A 73 11.70 9.73 -0.44
N SER A 74 12.87 9.86 -1.06
CA SER A 74 12.97 10.25 -2.47
C SER A 74 13.95 9.36 -3.23
N SER A 75 13.71 9.19 -4.53
CA SER A 75 14.55 8.39 -5.42
C SER A 75 14.66 9.00 -6.81
N PRO A 76 15.82 8.98 -7.47
CA PRO A 76 15.95 9.36 -8.87
C PRO A 76 15.44 8.29 -9.83
N ASP A 77 15.36 7.01 -9.39
CA ASP A 77 15.25 5.86 -10.30
C ASP A 77 14.42 4.68 -9.75
N LEU A 78 13.67 4.86 -8.66
CA LEU A 78 12.86 3.85 -7.97
C LEU A 78 13.66 2.74 -7.24
N LEU A 79 15.00 2.78 -7.29
CA LEU A 79 15.88 1.80 -6.64
C LEU A 79 16.79 2.42 -5.58
N HIS A 80 17.32 3.61 -5.85
CA HIS A 80 18.21 4.31 -4.93
C HIS A 80 17.38 5.33 -4.15
N TRP A 81 17.02 4.96 -2.93
CA TRP A 81 16.18 5.77 -2.07
C TRP A 81 17.01 6.51 -1.03
N ARG A 82 16.54 7.68 -0.65
CA ARG A 82 17.13 8.50 0.40
C ARG A 82 16.05 8.89 1.39
N HIS A 83 16.38 8.81 2.69
CA HIS A 83 15.54 9.43 3.71
C HIS A 83 15.61 10.95 3.60
N GLU A 84 14.47 11.57 3.52
CA GLU A 84 14.31 13.02 3.53
C GLU A 84 13.90 13.50 4.93
N PRO A 85 13.94 14.81 5.22
CA PRO A 85 13.39 15.34 6.44
C PRO A 85 11.93 14.91 6.64
N ILE A 86 11.52 14.76 7.91
CA ILE A 86 10.13 14.41 8.27
C ILE A 86 9.19 15.46 7.67
N ALA A 87 8.18 15.00 6.94
CA ALA A 87 7.29 15.89 6.22
C ALA A 87 6.22 16.51 7.12
N LEU A 88 5.54 15.73 7.93
CA LEU A 88 4.44 16.19 8.78
C LEU A 88 4.50 15.58 10.18
N LEU A 89 4.25 16.41 11.19
CA LEU A 89 4.06 16.02 12.58
C LEU A 89 2.71 16.59 13.06
N PRO A 90 1.95 15.88 13.92
CA PRO A 90 0.63 16.31 14.41
C PRO A 90 0.78 17.36 15.53
N GLU A 91 1.08 18.58 15.17
CA GLU A 91 1.41 19.68 16.08
C GLU A 91 0.34 20.80 16.12
N GLU A 92 -0.66 20.74 15.22
CA GLU A 92 -1.70 21.75 15.11
C GLU A 92 -3.02 21.26 15.70
N GLU A 93 -3.87 22.19 16.12
CA GLU A 93 -5.19 21.86 16.71
C GLU A 93 -6.07 21.03 15.76
N TYR A 94 -5.97 21.26 14.45
CA TYR A 94 -6.75 20.54 13.44
C TYR A 94 -6.18 19.17 13.05
N ASP A 95 -4.98 18.82 13.52
CA ASP A 95 -4.36 17.50 13.29
C ASP A 95 -3.75 16.87 14.55
N ARG A 96 -4.10 17.37 15.73
CA ARG A 96 -3.49 16.99 17.01
C ARG A 96 -3.55 15.48 17.33
N ASN A 97 -4.45 14.75 16.73
CA ASN A 97 -4.56 13.29 16.86
C ASN A 97 -4.10 12.53 15.62
N GLY A 98 -3.35 13.20 14.73
CA GLY A 98 -2.67 12.57 13.60
C GLY A 98 -2.79 13.36 12.30
N CYS A 99 -1.68 13.44 11.57
CA CYS A 99 -1.65 13.73 10.15
C CYS A 99 -1.96 12.43 9.43
N TYR A 100 -3.24 12.20 9.08
CA TYR A 100 -3.70 10.98 8.43
C TYR A 100 -3.35 10.98 6.94
N SER A 101 -3.62 9.87 6.25
CA SER A 101 -3.22 9.64 4.88
C SER A 101 -3.70 10.69 3.89
N GLY A 102 -3.04 10.73 2.76
CA GLY A 102 -3.33 11.63 1.68
C GLY A 102 -2.33 11.52 0.53
N CYS A 103 -2.29 12.51 -0.34
CA CYS A 103 -1.51 12.52 -1.56
C CYS A 103 -0.60 13.73 -1.69
N ALA A 104 0.15 13.80 -2.79
CA ALA A 104 0.93 14.95 -3.20
C ALA A 104 0.57 15.36 -4.63
N VAL A 105 0.67 16.65 -4.91
CA VAL A 105 0.47 17.22 -6.23
C VAL A 105 1.56 18.24 -6.58
N ASP A 106 1.82 18.40 -7.86
CA ASP A 106 2.58 19.56 -8.38
C ASP A 106 1.64 20.76 -8.54
N ASN A 107 1.74 21.70 -7.61
CA ASN A 107 1.01 22.96 -7.70
C ASN A 107 1.89 24.05 -8.31
N ASN A 108 1.98 24.07 -9.64
CA ASN A 108 2.77 25.03 -10.41
C ASN A 108 4.25 25.11 -9.96
N GLY A 109 4.90 23.95 -9.84
CA GLY A 109 6.30 23.83 -9.43
C GLY A 109 6.51 23.85 -7.91
N ILE A 110 5.45 23.74 -7.13
CA ILE A 110 5.51 23.61 -5.66
C ILE A 110 4.94 22.26 -5.27
N LEU A 111 5.77 21.39 -4.70
CA LEU A 111 5.30 20.12 -4.13
C LEU A 111 4.36 20.39 -2.97
N THR A 112 3.09 20.01 -3.14
CA THR A 112 2.03 20.30 -2.20
C THR A 112 1.41 18.98 -1.72
N LEU A 113 1.40 18.77 -0.40
CA LEU A 113 0.76 17.64 0.25
C LEU A 113 -0.69 17.99 0.57
N CYS A 114 -1.59 17.04 0.27
CA CYS A 114 -2.99 17.07 0.66
C CYS A 114 -3.21 15.92 1.65
N TYR A 115 -3.62 16.20 2.89
CA TYR A 115 -3.72 15.19 3.94
C TYR A 115 -4.94 15.40 4.83
N THR A 116 -5.29 14.41 5.62
CA THR A 116 -6.39 14.54 6.59
C THR A 116 -5.86 14.86 7.97
N GLY A 117 -6.22 16.03 8.50
CA GLY A 117 -6.04 16.39 9.91
C GLY A 117 -7.12 15.72 10.75
N ASN A 118 -6.72 14.84 11.68
CA ASN A 118 -7.65 14.08 12.53
C ASN A 118 -7.71 14.66 13.94
N VAL A 119 -8.93 14.85 14.45
CA VAL A 119 -9.19 15.34 15.80
C VAL A 119 -10.17 14.40 16.50
N LYS A 120 -9.80 13.94 17.69
CA LYS A 120 -10.64 13.14 18.60
C LYS A 120 -10.97 13.99 19.83
N PHE A 121 -12.20 13.90 20.29
CA PHE A 121 -12.68 14.57 21.49
C PHE A 121 -12.81 13.59 22.66
N ASN A 122 -12.87 14.14 23.88
CA ASN A 122 -12.92 13.33 25.11
C ASN A 122 -14.24 12.54 25.25
N ASP A 123 -15.31 12.98 24.57
CA ASP A 123 -16.61 12.32 24.52
C ASP A 123 -16.65 11.14 23.52
N GLY A 124 -15.53 10.83 22.87
CA GLY A 124 -15.40 9.79 21.85
C GLY A 124 -15.79 10.23 20.43
N SER A 125 -16.31 11.44 20.26
CA SER A 125 -16.58 12.01 18.95
C SER A 125 -15.27 12.39 18.23
N ARG A 126 -15.36 12.60 16.93
CA ARG A 126 -14.22 13.01 16.11
C ARG A 126 -14.64 13.93 14.97
N THR A 127 -13.68 14.67 14.48
CA THR A 127 -13.81 15.44 13.25
C THR A 127 -12.56 15.25 12.38
N ALA A 128 -12.69 15.55 11.10
CA ALA A 128 -11.63 15.48 10.13
C ALA A 128 -11.63 16.72 9.25
N TRP A 129 -10.44 17.19 8.93
CA TRP A 129 -10.18 18.32 8.06
C TRP A 129 -9.32 17.87 6.91
N GLN A 130 -9.61 18.30 5.68
CA GLN A 130 -8.63 18.15 4.62
C GLN A 130 -7.72 19.37 4.64
N CYS A 131 -6.42 19.12 4.66
CA CYS A 131 -5.38 20.11 4.92
C CYS A 131 -4.34 20.12 3.81
N LEU A 132 -3.64 21.25 3.67
CA LEU A 132 -2.50 21.39 2.76
C LEU A 132 -1.20 21.66 3.53
N ALA A 133 -0.09 21.19 2.94
CA ALA A 133 1.26 21.61 3.32
C ALA A 133 2.12 21.75 2.05
N THR A 134 2.97 22.76 2.00
CA THR A 134 3.82 23.08 0.85
C THR A 134 5.28 22.91 1.19
N GLN A 135 6.06 22.39 0.24
CA GLN A 135 7.50 22.22 0.40
C GLN A 135 8.21 23.57 0.39
N ASN A 136 9.10 23.78 1.36
CA ASN A 136 10.05 24.89 1.42
C ASN A 136 11.30 24.60 0.56
N PRO A 137 12.09 25.62 0.20
CA PRO A 137 13.33 25.41 -0.55
C PRO A 137 14.37 24.50 0.13
N ASP A 138 14.32 24.37 1.46
CA ASP A 138 15.20 23.47 2.24
C ASP A 138 14.71 22.03 2.32
N GLY A 139 13.61 21.69 1.64
CA GLY A 139 13.01 20.35 1.62
C GLY A 139 12.04 20.06 2.76
N THR A 140 11.92 20.91 3.77
CA THR A 140 10.91 20.80 4.82
C THR A 140 9.54 21.21 4.32
N PHE A 141 8.47 20.90 5.08
CA PHE A 141 7.10 21.25 4.71
C PHE A 141 6.50 22.27 5.69
N ARG A 142 5.81 23.24 5.15
CA ARG A 142 5.04 24.23 5.92
C ARG A 142 3.55 23.94 5.75
N LYS A 143 2.86 23.67 6.85
CA LYS A 143 1.42 23.52 6.89
C LYS A 143 0.71 24.82 6.50
N GLN A 144 -0.28 24.72 5.61
CA GLN A 144 -1.12 25.83 5.17
C GLN A 144 -2.46 25.85 5.93
N GLY A 145 -2.80 24.73 6.60
CA GLY A 145 -4.03 24.58 7.36
C GLY A 145 -5.16 23.88 6.59
N PRO A 146 -6.35 23.85 7.20
CA PRO A 146 -7.54 23.23 6.63
C PRO A 146 -8.08 23.99 5.42
N VAL A 147 -8.49 23.23 4.39
CA VAL A 147 -9.13 23.75 3.16
C VAL A 147 -10.53 23.16 2.94
N LEU A 148 -10.87 22.05 3.64
CA LEU A 148 -12.19 21.46 3.60
C LEU A 148 -12.54 20.90 4.97
N ALA A 149 -13.66 21.35 5.51
CA ALA A 149 -14.25 20.82 6.75
C ALA A 149 -14.99 19.49 6.49
N LEU A 150 -15.30 18.78 7.58
CA LEU A 150 -16.15 17.61 7.55
C LEU A 150 -17.48 17.95 6.85
N PRO A 151 -17.82 17.28 5.72
CA PRO A 151 -19.09 17.55 5.03
C PRO A 151 -20.29 17.11 5.87
N ALA A 152 -21.39 17.84 5.74
CA ALA A 152 -22.66 17.47 6.38
C ALA A 152 -23.18 16.11 5.83
N GLY A 153 -23.78 15.30 6.69
CA GLY A 153 -24.34 13.99 6.34
C GLY A 153 -23.35 12.82 6.51
N TYR A 154 -22.12 13.09 6.93
CA TYR A 154 -21.10 12.07 7.18
C TYR A 154 -20.67 12.08 8.64
N SER A 155 -20.19 10.91 9.09
CA SER A 155 -19.54 10.78 10.40
C SER A 155 -18.15 11.45 10.37
N GLY A 156 -17.47 11.56 11.51
CA GLY A 156 -16.09 12.06 11.57
C GLY A 156 -15.04 11.22 10.80
N HIS A 157 -15.50 10.19 10.09
CA HIS A 157 -14.68 9.32 9.23
C HIS A 157 -14.78 9.76 7.76
N VAL A 158 -14.18 10.91 7.43
CA VAL A 158 -13.97 11.39 6.06
C VAL A 158 -12.49 11.69 5.91
N ARG A 159 -11.77 10.93 5.05
CA ARG A 159 -10.30 10.97 4.98
C ARG A 159 -9.72 10.48 3.68
N ASP A 160 -8.39 10.54 3.59
CA ASP A 160 -7.52 9.99 2.54
C ASP A 160 -7.74 10.69 1.19
N PRO A 161 -7.49 12.03 1.11
CA PRO A 161 -7.68 12.76 -0.13
C PRO A 161 -6.71 12.26 -1.21
N LYS A 162 -7.26 11.96 -2.38
CA LYS A 162 -6.49 11.80 -3.62
C LYS A 162 -6.89 12.89 -4.59
N VAL A 163 -5.91 13.72 -4.94
CA VAL A 163 -6.09 14.93 -5.76
C VAL A 163 -5.33 14.78 -7.06
N TRP A 164 -5.93 15.23 -8.15
CA TRP A 164 -5.27 15.30 -9.46
C TRP A 164 -5.73 16.49 -10.27
N ARG A 165 -4.94 16.88 -11.27
CA ARG A 165 -5.28 17.95 -12.19
C ARG A 165 -6.17 17.42 -13.32
N ASP A 166 -7.24 18.13 -13.62
CA ASP A 166 -8.16 17.86 -14.72
C ASP A 166 -8.40 19.17 -15.49
N GLY A 167 -7.63 19.40 -16.54
CA GLY A 167 -7.63 20.65 -17.28
C GLY A 167 -7.27 21.84 -16.36
N ASP A 168 -8.19 22.79 -16.25
CA ASP A 168 -8.00 24.02 -15.46
C ASP A 168 -8.42 23.88 -13.99
N ARG A 169 -8.90 22.70 -13.59
CA ARG A 169 -9.38 22.43 -12.22
C ARG A 169 -8.63 21.29 -11.57
N TRP A 170 -8.78 21.18 -10.27
CA TRP A 170 -8.41 20.05 -9.46
C TRP A 170 -9.64 19.21 -9.14
N LEU A 171 -9.48 17.91 -9.17
CA LEU A 171 -10.45 16.96 -8.65
C LEU A 171 -9.89 16.25 -7.42
N MET A 172 -10.73 15.90 -6.49
CA MET A 172 -10.38 15.17 -5.26
C MET A 172 -11.42 14.10 -4.99
N VAL A 173 -10.97 12.87 -4.73
CA VAL A 173 -11.80 11.85 -4.10
C VAL A 173 -11.40 11.69 -2.64
N LEU A 174 -12.43 11.43 -1.79
CA LEU A 174 -12.29 11.18 -0.35
C LEU A 174 -13.03 9.90 0.03
N GLY A 175 -12.43 9.11 0.91
CA GLY A 175 -13.12 8.03 1.60
C GLY A 175 -14.02 8.58 2.70
N ALA A 176 -15.22 7.99 2.86
CA ALA A 176 -16.19 8.46 3.82
C ALA A 176 -17.02 7.32 4.42
N ARG A 177 -17.59 7.60 5.60
CA ARG A 177 -18.62 6.81 6.25
C ARG A 177 -19.83 7.72 6.51
N ASP A 178 -20.98 7.40 5.92
CA ASP A 178 -22.19 8.18 6.13
C ASP A 178 -22.80 7.91 7.53
N LEU A 179 -23.84 8.67 7.89
CA LEU A 179 -24.51 8.53 9.19
C LEU A 179 -25.33 7.23 9.32
N ALA A 180 -25.53 6.49 8.23
CA ALA A 180 -26.17 5.18 8.20
C ALA A 180 -25.16 4.03 8.16
N ASP A 181 -23.88 4.28 8.51
CA ASP A 181 -22.80 3.31 8.53
C ASP A 181 -22.54 2.65 7.17
N ARG A 182 -22.53 3.44 6.10
CA ARG A 182 -22.23 2.99 4.75
C ARG A 182 -20.97 3.68 4.24
N GLY A 183 -20.04 2.89 3.73
CA GLY A 183 -18.80 3.39 3.13
C GLY A 183 -19.06 4.03 1.76
N LYS A 184 -18.42 5.17 1.51
CA LYS A 184 -18.61 6.01 0.33
C LYS A 184 -17.31 6.53 -0.22
N VAL A 185 -17.29 6.86 -1.50
CA VAL A 185 -16.28 7.72 -2.13
C VAL A 185 -16.97 9.01 -2.56
N LEU A 186 -16.45 10.13 -2.07
CA LEU A 186 -16.95 11.47 -2.37
C LEU A 186 -16.08 12.11 -3.44
N LEU A 187 -16.67 12.93 -4.30
CA LEU A 187 -15.96 13.71 -5.32
C LEU A 187 -16.12 15.21 -5.06
N PHE A 188 -15.00 15.92 -5.18
CA PHE A 188 -14.93 17.38 -5.08
C PHE A 188 -14.13 17.96 -6.24
N SER A 189 -14.35 19.25 -6.53
CA SER A 189 -13.53 20.02 -7.46
C SER A 189 -13.12 21.38 -6.88
N SER A 190 -11.97 21.89 -7.34
CA SER A 190 -11.43 23.21 -6.95
C SER A 190 -10.67 23.83 -8.13
N THR A 191 -10.59 25.13 -8.17
CA THR A 191 -9.74 25.86 -9.12
C THR A 191 -8.38 26.27 -8.52
N ASP A 192 -8.25 26.22 -7.19
CA ASP A 192 -7.13 26.82 -6.46
C ASP A 192 -6.56 25.93 -5.31
N LEU A 193 -7.10 24.71 -5.12
CA LEU A 193 -6.85 23.81 -3.99
C LEU A 193 -7.35 24.30 -2.63
N MET A 194 -7.82 25.55 -2.53
CA MET A 194 -8.21 26.18 -1.28
C MET A 194 -9.72 26.11 -1.03
N GLN A 195 -10.50 26.22 -2.10
CA GLN A 195 -11.97 26.15 -2.04
C GLN A 195 -12.49 24.98 -2.85
N TRP A 196 -13.28 24.13 -2.21
CA TRP A 196 -13.77 22.88 -2.79
C TRP A 196 -15.28 22.87 -2.91
N SER A 197 -15.75 22.49 -4.09
CA SER A 197 -17.17 22.26 -4.40
C SER A 197 -17.48 20.76 -4.41
N SER A 198 -18.49 20.34 -3.68
CA SER A 198 -18.92 18.93 -3.64
C SER A 198 -19.72 18.54 -4.88
N HIS A 199 -19.44 17.37 -5.43
CA HIS A 199 -20.21 16.69 -6.47
C HIS A 199 -20.97 15.46 -5.91
N GLY A 200 -20.89 15.22 -4.59
CA GLY A 200 -21.56 14.10 -3.92
C GLY A 200 -20.83 12.77 -3.99
N GLU A 201 -21.56 11.70 -3.85
CA GLU A 201 -21.08 10.33 -3.79
C GLU A 201 -20.97 9.74 -5.19
N ILE A 202 -19.82 9.17 -5.54
CA ILE A 202 -19.59 8.52 -6.85
C ILE A 202 -19.52 7.00 -6.77
N ALA A 203 -19.16 6.44 -5.62
CA ALA A 203 -19.11 5.00 -5.37
C ALA A 203 -19.41 4.69 -3.91
N GLY A 204 -19.69 3.42 -3.61
CA GLY A 204 -19.86 2.93 -2.24
C GLY A 204 -21.09 2.09 -2.02
N SER A 205 -21.26 1.70 -0.77
CA SER A 205 -22.39 0.88 -0.29
C SER A 205 -23.73 1.55 -0.58
N GLY A 206 -24.66 0.83 -1.18
CA GLY A 206 -25.97 1.35 -1.59
C GLY A 206 -26.00 2.11 -2.92
N LEU A 207 -24.88 2.21 -3.65
CA LEU A 207 -24.77 2.89 -4.93
C LEU A 207 -24.43 1.92 -6.07
N ASN A 208 -24.90 2.25 -7.29
CA ASN A 208 -24.52 1.56 -8.53
C ASN A 208 -24.64 0.02 -8.47
N GLY A 209 -25.66 -0.50 -7.75
CA GLY A 209 -25.90 -1.93 -7.60
C GLY A 209 -25.15 -2.59 -6.42
N LEU A 210 -24.28 -1.91 -5.72
CA LEU A 210 -23.62 -2.41 -4.51
C LEU A 210 -24.55 -2.26 -3.30
N LYS A 211 -25.14 -3.37 -2.85
CA LYS A 211 -26.11 -3.35 -1.73
C LYS A 211 -25.41 -3.20 -0.38
N ASP A 212 -24.44 -4.07 -0.11
CA ASP A 212 -23.65 -4.10 1.10
C ASP A 212 -22.17 -4.23 0.69
N ALA A 213 -21.46 -3.13 0.75
CA ALA A 213 -20.06 -3.04 0.34
C ALA A 213 -19.19 -2.40 1.44
N GLY A 214 -19.55 -2.66 2.70
CA GLY A 214 -18.82 -2.19 3.87
C GLY A 214 -19.23 -0.81 4.36
N TYR A 215 -18.72 -0.47 5.56
CA TYR A 215 -19.12 0.72 6.31
C TYR A 215 -18.18 1.92 6.16
N MET A 216 -16.98 1.72 5.64
CA MET A 216 -15.98 2.77 5.38
C MET A 216 -15.13 2.40 4.17
N TRP A 217 -14.95 3.33 3.24
CA TRP A 217 -14.07 3.15 2.09
C TRP A 217 -12.84 4.03 2.27
N GLU A 218 -11.71 3.43 2.61
CA GLU A 218 -10.43 4.14 2.81
C GLU A 218 -9.61 4.20 1.53
N CYS A 219 -8.69 5.15 1.47
CA CYS A 219 -7.65 5.28 0.46
C CYS A 219 -8.17 5.19 -0.99
N PRO A 220 -9.21 5.96 -1.38
CA PRO A 220 -9.67 5.95 -2.76
C PRO A 220 -8.61 6.56 -3.68
N ASP A 221 -8.37 5.90 -4.84
CA ASP A 221 -7.49 6.40 -5.89
C ASP A 221 -8.14 6.16 -7.26
N LEU A 222 -8.56 7.24 -7.93
CA LEU A 222 -9.26 7.20 -9.21
C LEU A 222 -8.35 7.73 -10.32
N PHE A 223 -8.06 6.91 -11.32
CA PHE A 223 -7.14 7.28 -12.41
C PHE A 223 -7.48 6.60 -13.73
N PRO A 224 -7.10 7.21 -14.87
CA PRO A 224 -7.20 6.57 -16.17
C PRO A 224 -6.11 5.51 -16.36
N LEU A 225 -6.47 4.38 -16.99
CA LEU A 225 -5.56 3.32 -17.38
C LEU A 225 -6.03 2.67 -18.68
N GLY A 226 -5.30 2.90 -19.79
CA GLY A 226 -5.74 2.51 -21.12
C GLY A 226 -7.04 3.23 -21.53
N ASP A 227 -8.05 2.46 -21.90
CA ASP A 227 -9.37 2.97 -22.31
C ASP A 227 -10.39 3.01 -21.15
N ARG A 228 -9.95 2.78 -19.93
CA ARG A 228 -10.77 2.72 -18.71
C ARG A 228 -10.27 3.67 -17.64
N TYR A 229 -11.15 3.92 -16.68
CA TYR A 229 -10.76 4.41 -15.36
C TYR A 229 -10.74 3.26 -14.37
N ILE A 230 -9.81 3.31 -13.43
CA ILE A 230 -9.70 2.38 -12.31
C ILE A 230 -9.92 3.16 -11.02
N LEU A 231 -10.78 2.66 -10.15
CA LEU A 231 -10.91 3.11 -8.77
C LEU A 231 -10.35 2.03 -7.87
N LEU A 232 -9.31 2.36 -7.11
CA LEU A 232 -8.83 1.57 -5.98
C LEU A 232 -9.52 2.05 -4.71
N SER A 233 -9.74 1.17 -3.75
CA SER A 233 -10.22 1.52 -2.41
C SER A 233 -10.00 0.36 -1.44
N CYS A 234 -10.17 0.64 -0.14
CA CYS A 234 -10.06 -0.33 0.94
C CYS A 234 -11.37 -0.32 1.75
N PRO A 235 -12.41 -1.07 1.32
CA PRO A 235 -13.70 -1.11 2.00
C PRO A 235 -13.64 -1.93 3.29
N GLN A 236 -13.73 -1.26 4.43
CA GLN A 236 -13.89 -1.91 5.73
C GLN A 236 -15.29 -2.49 5.88
N GLY A 237 -15.36 -3.75 6.32
CA GLY A 237 -16.65 -4.45 6.49
C GLY A 237 -17.24 -5.00 5.20
N LEU A 238 -16.47 -5.08 4.11
CA LEU A 238 -16.88 -5.83 2.92
C LEU A 238 -17.07 -7.31 3.29
N PRO A 239 -18.24 -7.93 2.97
CA PRO A 239 -18.49 -9.31 3.32
C PRO A 239 -17.47 -10.28 2.71
N ARG A 240 -16.98 -11.20 3.54
CA ARG A 240 -16.11 -12.29 3.07
C ARG A 240 -16.86 -13.25 2.18
N GLU A 241 -16.23 -13.73 1.14
CA GLU A 241 -16.67 -14.86 0.34
C GLU A 241 -15.84 -16.13 0.69
N ALA A 242 -16.22 -17.28 0.15
CA ALA A 242 -15.56 -18.54 0.50
C ALA A 242 -14.02 -18.54 0.28
N GLN A 243 -13.54 -17.82 -0.75
CA GLN A 243 -12.12 -17.74 -1.11
C GLN A 243 -11.70 -16.34 -1.57
N ARG A 244 -12.50 -15.31 -1.30
CA ARG A 244 -12.21 -13.91 -1.65
C ARG A 244 -12.50 -13.01 -0.46
N PHE A 245 -11.84 -11.85 -0.43
CA PHE A 245 -12.02 -10.85 0.62
C PHE A 245 -11.80 -11.43 2.03
N LEU A 246 -10.76 -12.28 2.16
CA LEU A 246 -10.51 -13.01 3.40
C LEU A 246 -9.76 -12.17 4.44
N ASN A 247 -9.11 -11.08 4.04
CA ASN A 247 -8.49 -10.14 4.96
C ASN A 247 -9.56 -9.40 5.79
N THR A 248 -9.21 -8.98 7.00
CA THR A 248 -10.10 -8.18 7.84
C THR A 248 -10.56 -6.93 7.11
N TYR A 249 -9.64 -6.31 6.35
CA TYR A 249 -9.90 -5.18 5.46
C TYR A 249 -9.22 -5.46 4.12
N PRO A 250 -9.97 -5.74 3.07
CA PRO A 250 -9.42 -6.00 1.75
C PRO A 250 -9.09 -4.70 1.01
N ALA A 251 -8.09 -4.75 0.13
CA ALA A 251 -7.88 -3.75 -0.89
C ALA A 251 -8.50 -4.23 -2.21
N VAL A 252 -9.27 -3.36 -2.85
CA VAL A 252 -10.06 -3.71 -4.04
C VAL A 252 -9.82 -2.76 -5.19
N TRP A 253 -10.20 -3.19 -6.39
CA TRP A 253 -10.27 -2.34 -7.56
C TRP A 253 -11.59 -2.55 -8.32
N MET A 254 -11.98 -1.51 -9.05
CA MET A 254 -13.12 -1.52 -9.97
C MET A 254 -12.72 -0.82 -11.26
N GLN A 255 -13.05 -1.39 -12.39
CA GLN A 255 -12.95 -0.69 -13.66
C GLN A 255 -14.25 0.04 -14.00
N GLY A 256 -14.16 1.12 -14.76
CA GLY A 256 -15.35 1.81 -15.16
C GLY A 256 -15.13 2.97 -16.13
N HIS A 257 -16.19 3.75 -16.27
CA HIS A 257 -16.20 4.97 -17.04
C HIS A 257 -16.47 6.17 -16.12
N PHE A 258 -15.55 7.11 -16.12
CA PHE A 258 -15.69 8.36 -15.38
C PHE A 258 -16.00 9.51 -16.35
N ASP A 259 -17.19 10.08 -16.21
CA ASP A 259 -17.56 11.31 -16.92
C ASP A 259 -17.13 12.50 -16.06
N GLN A 260 -16.04 13.13 -16.46
CA GLN A 260 -15.45 14.26 -15.76
C GLN A 260 -16.36 15.49 -15.78
N THR A 261 -17.17 15.66 -16.84
CA THR A 261 -18.09 16.80 -16.99
C THR A 261 -19.30 16.66 -16.09
N ALA A 262 -19.93 15.48 -16.12
CA ALA A 262 -21.09 15.16 -15.29
C ALA A 262 -20.72 14.77 -13.84
N ALA A 263 -19.43 14.61 -13.57
CA ALA A 263 -18.90 14.13 -12.30
C ALA A 263 -19.54 12.78 -11.84
N THR A 264 -19.70 11.85 -12.79
CA THR A 264 -20.35 10.56 -12.55
C THR A 264 -19.41 9.40 -12.83
N TRP A 265 -19.53 8.35 -12.03
CA TRP A 265 -18.76 7.11 -12.12
C TRP A 265 -19.71 5.92 -12.33
N ARG A 266 -19.46 5.15 -13.40
CA ARG A 266 -20.13 3.87 -13.65
C ARG A 266 -19.09 2.78 -13.66
N HIS A 267 -19.27 1.77 -12.82
CA HIS A 267 -18.26 0.74 -12.59
C HIS A 267 -18.79 -0.67 -12.75
N GLY A 268 -17.85 -1.61 -12.91
CA GLY A 268 -18.08 -3.04 -12.89
C GLY A 268 -18.10 -3.61 -11.46
N ALA A 269 -17.80 -4.90 -11.36
CA ALA A 269 -17.71 -5.60 -10.09
C ALA A 269 -16.51 -5.12 -9.24
N ILE A 270 -16.60 -5.38 -7.94
CA ILE A 270 -15.47 -5.25 -7.01
C ILE A 270 -14.58 -6.48 -7.16
N GLU A 271 -13.29 -6.25 -7.40
CA GLU A 271 -12.26 -7.29 -7.51
C GLU A 271 -11.16 -7.07 -6.48
N GLU A 272 -10.53 -8.16 -6.00
CA GLU A 272 -9.37 -8.06 -5.12
C GLU A 272 -8.17 -7.48 -5.86
N LEU A 273 -7.48 -6.53 -5.24
CA LEU A 273 -6.25 -5.97 -5.79
C LEU A 273 -5.04 -6.87 -5.48
N ASP A 274 -5.04 -7.49 -4.32
CA ASP A 274 -4.03 -8.45 -3.87
C ASP A 274 -4.72 -9.51 -3.02
N SER A 275 -4.56 -10.78 -3.35
CA SER A 275 -5.22 -11.90 -2.68
C SER A 275 -4.35 -12.53 -1.59
N GLY A 276 -3.25 -11.88 -1.18
CA GLY A 276 -2.35 -12.35 -0.13
C GLY A 276 -2.80 -11.99 1.28
N PHE A 277 -1.90 -12.20 2.24
CA PHE A 277 -2.17 -11.93 3.65
C PHE A 277 -2.03 -10.46 4.01
N GLU A 278 -1.07 -9.75 3.45
CA GLU A 278 -0.75 -8.36 3.78
C GLU A 278 -0.67 -7.49 2.54
N PHE A 279 -1.72 -6.74 2.31
CA PHE A 279 -1.75 -5.64 1.34
C PHE A 279 -2.88 -4.67 1.69
N TYR A 280 -2.55 -3.38 1.87
CA TYR A 280 -3.55 -2.37 2.20
C TYR A 280 -3.14 -0.98 1.71
N ALA A 281 -4.09 -0.02 1.71
CA ALA A 281 -3.88 1.40 1.45
C ALA A 281 -3.04 1.72 0.20
N PRO A 282 -3.33 1.17 -0.99
CA PRO A 282 -2.54 1.42 -2.19
C PRO A 282 -2.55 2.90 -2.59
N GLN A 283 -1.40 3.37 -3.11
CA GLN A 283 -1.28 4.65 -3.78
C GLN A 283 -0.66 4.50 -5.15
N THR A 284 -1.14 5.31 -6.11
CA THR A 284 -0.57 5.33 -7.45
C THR A 284 0.03 6.67 -7.81
N THR A 285 0.99 6.65 -8.75
CA THR A 285 1.51 7.83 -9.41
C THR A 285 1.69 7.59 -10.92
N LEU A 286 1.73 8.67 -11.68
CA LEU A 286 2.16 8.63 -13.07
C LEU A 286 3.68 8.88 -13.09
N ALA A 287 4.44 7.93 -13.65
CA ALA A 287 5.86 8.07 -13.86
C ALA A 287 6.15 9.05 -15.01
N GLU A 288 7.39 9.55 -15.09
CA GLU A 288 7.82 10.46 -16.15
C GLU A 288 7.63 9.86 -17.57
N ASP A 289 7.78 8.56 -17.70
CA ASP A 289 7.61 7.83 -18.97
C ASP A 289 6.16 7.39 -19.23
N GLY A 290 5.21 7.87 -18.45
CA GLY A 290 3.78 7.63 -18.62
C GLY A 290 3.26 6.33 -18.01
N ARG A 291 4.10 5.52 -17.38
CA ARG A 291 3.64 4.33 -16.63
C ARG A 291 2.84 4.72 -15.40
N ARG A 292 1.79 3.97 -15.10
CA ARG A 292 1.09 4.05 -13.81
C ARG A 292 1.78 3.12 -12.82
N LEU A 293 2.35 3.69 -11.77
CA LEU A 293 3.02 2.96 -10.70
C LEU A 293 2.12 2.87 -9.47
N LEU A 294 2.23 1.76 -8.74
CA LEU A 294 1.49 1.49 -7.52
C LEU A 294 2.46 1.02 -6.43
N VAL A 295 2.17 1.41 -5.21
CA VAL A 295 2.76 0.88 -3.97
C VAL A 295 1.66 0.66 -2.95
N GLY A 296 1.78 -0.38 -2.12
CA GLY A 296 0.87 -0.66 -1.02
C GLY A 296 1.61 -0.82 0.31
N TRP A 297 0.88 -0.71 1.40
CA TRP A 297 1.36 -1.13 2.71
C TRP A 297 1.30 -2.65 2.80
N MET A 298 2.44 -3.30 3.02
CA MET A 298 2.50 -4.74 3.30
C MET A 298 2.20 -4.98 4.78
N GLY A 299 0.95 -4.79 5.14
CA GLY A 299 0.36 -4.93 6.46
C GLY A 299 -1.17 -4.86 6.37
N VAL A 300 -1.82 -5.22 7.45
CA VAL A 300 -3.26 -5.05 7.67
C VAL A 300 -3.44 -4.74 9.14
N PRO A 301 -4.28 -3.75 9.52
CA PRO A 301 -4.50 -3.44 10.93
C PRO A 301 -5.42 -4.48 11.58
N ASP A 302 -4.87 -5.62 11.94
CA ASP A 302 -5.57 -6.77 12.54
C ASP A 302 -4.90 -7.28 13.81
N GLY A 303 -5.43 -8.37 14.37
CA GLY A 303 -4.92 -8.96 15.62
C GLY A 303 -3.49 -9.53 15.52
N GLU A 304 -3.04 -9.90 14.32
CA GLU A 304 -1.71 -10.46 14.09
C GLU A 304 -0.61 -9.40 14.13
N GLU A 305 -0.95 -8.15 13.80
CA GLU A 305 -0.02 -7.02 13.81
C GLU A 305 0.76 -6.91 15.12
N MET A 306 0.06 -7.06 16.24
CA MET A 306 0.66 -6.93 17.57
C MET A 306 1.59 -8.09 17.93
N GLN A 307 1.55 -9.20 17.22
CA GLN A 307 2.34 -10.41 17.45
C GLN A 307 3.54 -10.54 16.53
N GLN A 308 3.75 -9.60 15.60
CA GLN A 308 4.90 -9.67 14.70
C GLN A 308 6.22 -9.59 15.48
N PRO A 309 7.18 -10.50 15.23
CA PRO A 309 8.43 -10.59 15.99
C PRO A 309 9.33 -9.35 15.84
N THR A 310 9.20 -8.60 14.75
CA THR A 310 9.98 -7.39 14.48
C THR A 310 9.70 -6.27 15.49
N ARG A 311 8.55 -6.29 16.17
CA ARG A 311 8.23 -5.36 17.25
C ARG A 311 9.24 -5.43 18.41
N ALA A 312 9.76 -6.62 18.70
CA ALA A 312 10.82 -6.80 19.68
C ALA A 312 12.12 -6.07 19.26
N HIS A 313 12.29 -5.76 18.01
CA HIS A 313 13.41 -5.00 17.45
C HIS A 313 13.09 -3.52 17.22
N GLY A 314 11.89 -3.07 17.58
CA GLY A 314 11.47 -1.67 17.53
C GLY A 314 11.03 -1.19 16.15
N TRP A 315 10.59 -2.08 15.28
CA TRP A 315 10.03 -1.73 13.97
C TRP A 315 8.91 -2.69 13.57
N ILE A 316 8.01 -2.25 12.70
CA ILE A 316 6.94 -3.10 12.13
C ILE A 316 6.50 -2.59 10.76
N HIS A 317 6.17 -3.54 9.87
CA HIS A 317 5.69 -3.35 8.51
C HIS A 317 6.75 -2.85 7.52
N GLN A 318 6.35 -2.83 6.27
CA GLN A 318 7.12 -2.35 5.13
C GLN A 318 6.18 -1.99 3.98
N MET A 319 6.68 -1.34 2.95
CA MET A 319 5.97 -1.20 1.68
C MET A 319 6.06 -2.50 0.87
N THR A 320 5.15 -2.70 -0.08
CA THR A 320 5.33 -3.67 -1.16
C THR A 320 6.43 -3.23 -2.11
N CYS A 321 6.88 -4.07 -3.01
CA CYS A 321 7.60 -3.60 -4.17
C CYS A 321 6.74 -2.59 -4.95
N LEU A 322 7.39 -1.69 -5.69
CA LEU A 322 6.70 -0.84 -6.63
C LEU A 322 6.20 -1.70 -7.80
N ARG A 323 4.96 -1.48 -8.21
CA ARG A 323 4.30 -2.23 -9.28
C ARG A 323 3.93 -1.32 -10.43
N GLU A 324 4.09 -1.80 -11.64
CA GLU A 324 3.58 -1.17 -12.86
C GLU A 324 2.19 -1.72 -13.16
N LEU A 325 1.21 -0.83 -13.33
CA LEU A 325 -0.16 -1.18 -13.68
C LEU A 325 -0.36 -1.08 -15.18
N SER A 326 -1.06 -2.05 -15.76
CA SER A 326 -1.51 -1.97 -17.15
C SER A 326 -2.90 -2.58 -17.33
N TRP A 327 -3.66 -2.03 -18.27
CA TRP A 327 -4.96 -2.56 -18.66
C TRP A 327 -4.80 -3.38 -19.94
N ARG A 328 -5.01 -4.68 -19.86
CA ARG A 328 -4.85 -5.59 -21.00
C ARG A 328 -5.94 -6.67 -20.96
N HIS A 329 -6.45 -7.08 -22.09
CA HIS A 329 -7.42 -8.19 -22.22
C HIS A 329 -8.63 -8.04 -21.29
N GLY A 330 -9.07 -6.80 -21.01
CA GLY A 330 -10.23 -6.52 -20.18
C GLY A 330 -10.01 -6.67 -18.67
N THR A 331 -8.75 -6.71 -18.21
CA THR A 331 -8.42 -6.81 -16.79
C THR A 331 -7.17 -6.00 -16.41
N LEU A 332 -7.00 -5.78 -15.11
CA LEU A 332 -5.85 -5.13 -14.51
C LEU A 332 -4.68 -6.11 -14.37
N TYR A 333 -3.51 -5.70 -14.83
CA TYR A 333 -2.24 -6.40 -14.60
C TYR A 333 -1.36 -5.57 -13.67
N GLN A 334 -0.64 -6.23 -12.78
CA GLN A 334 0.33 -5.66 -11.87
C GLN A 334 1.65 -6.40 -12.02
N ASN A 335 2.70 -5.71 -12.42
CA ASN A 335 4.03 -6.31 -12.54
C ASN A 335 5.02 -5.55 -11.65
N PRO A 336 6.04 -6.20 -11.08
CA PRO A 336 7.14 -5.45 -10.46
C PRO A 336 7.69 -4.43 -11.44
N VAL A 337 8.04 -3.23 -10.98
CA VAL A 337 8.68 -2.25 -11.84
C VAL A 337 9.95 -2.83 -12.46
N ARG A 338 10.15 -2.57 -13.76
CA ARG A 338 11.27 -3.14 -14.52
C ARG A 338 12.65 -2.80 -13.95
N GLU A 339 12.77 -1.71 -13.21
CA GLU A 339 13.99 -1.26 -12.56
C GLU A 339 14.50 -2.29 -11.54
N LEU A 340 13.61 -3.05 -10.89
CA LEU A 340 14.01 -4.11 -9.95
C LEU A 340 14.91 -5.17 -10.57
N ALA A 341 14.85 -5.38 -11.88
CA ALA A 341 15.74 -6.30 -12.58
C ALA A 341 17.23 -5.92 -12.43
N ALA A 342 17.54 -4.66 -12.16
CA ALA A 342 18.92 -4.22 -11.90
C ALA A 342 19.48 -4.76 -10.56
N LEU A 343 18.64 -5.24 -9.65
CA LEU A 343 19.08 -5.88 -8.40
C LEU A 343 19.48 -7.36 -8.59
N ARG A 344 19.14 -7.98 -9.74
CA ARG A 344 19.45 -9.39 -10.00
C ARG A 344 20.94 -9.64 -10.02
N GLY A 345 21.36 -10.69 -9.32
CA GLY A 345 22.69 -11.27 -9.42
C GLY A 345 22.78 -12.27 -10.58
N GLU A 346 23.69 -13.23 -10.49
CA GLU A 346 23.86 -14.27 -11.50
C GLU A 346 22.66 -15.21 -11.53
N ALA A 347 22.15 -15.48 -12.72
CA ALA A 347 21.03 -16.38 -12.95
C ALA A 347 21.41 -17.84 -12.67
N GLN A 348 20.55 -18.55 -11.98
CA GLN A 348 20.68 -19.97 -11.67
C GLN A 348 19.49 -20.74 -12.26
N GLY A 349 19.77 -21.85 -12.90
CA GLY A 349 18.74 -22.75 -13.41
C GLY A 349 18.15 -23.66 -12.33
N TRP A 350 17.20 -24.48 -12.74
CA TRP A 350 16.56 -25.47 -11.88
C TRP A 350 17.58 -26.45 -11.27
N GLN A 351 17.38 -26.74 -9.99
CA GLN A 351 18.07 -27.80 -9.25
C GLN A 351 17.08 -28.52 -8.32
N THR A 352 17.33 -29.80 -8.08
CA THR A 352 16.48 -30.62 -7.20
C THR A 352 16.74 -30.38 -5.72
N GLU A 353 17.94 -29.88 -5.39
CA GLU A 353 18.30 -29.58 -4.00
C GLU A 353 17.57 -28.33 -3.51
N PRO A 354 17.21 -28.28 -2.22
CA PRO A 354 16.60 -27.12 -1.63
C PRO A 354 17.46 -25.85 -1.78
N LEU A 355 16.84 -24.74 -2.21
CA LEU A 355 17.51 -23.46 -2.27
C LEU A 355 17.71 -22.87 -0.87
N ALA A 356 18.80 -22.16 -0.64
CA ALA A 356 18.94 -21.34 0.56
C ALA A 356 17.87 -20.23 0.54
N LEU A 357 17.10 -20.10 1.61
CA LEU A 357 16.12 -19.01 1.73
C LEU A 357 16.86 -17.70 1.99
N GLN A 358 16.86 -16.83 1.00
CA GLN A 358 17.51 -15.52 1.02
C GLN A 358 16.75 -14.56 0.10
N PRO A 359 17.04 -13.26 0.10
CA PRO A 359 16.48 -12.33 -0.88
C PRO A 359 16.79 -12.78 -2.30
N MET A 360 15.74 -13.11 -3.05
CA MET A 360 15.86 -13.64 -4.42
C MET A 360 14.62 -13.38 -5.23
N GLU A 361 14.76 -13.49 -6.53
CA GLU A 361 13.65 -13.57 -7.48
C GLU A 361 13.62 -14.95 -8.12
N LEU A 362 12.43 -15.53 -8.24
CA LEU A 362 12.16 -16.74 -8.98
C LEU A 362 11.23 -16.44 -10.16
N ALA A 363 11.48 -17.02 -11.30
CA ALA A 363 10.54 -17.03 -12.41
C ALA A 363 10.49 -18.45 -13.01
N PHE A 364 9.29 -18.96 -13.22
CA PHE A 364 9.11 -20.30 -13.78
C PHE A 364 7.72 -20.50 -14.39
N GLU A 365 7.61 -21.52 -15.20
CA GLU A 365 6.36 -21.97 -15.80
C GLU A 365 5.92 -23.30 -15.20
N VAL A 366 4.60 -23.56 -15.22
CA VAL A 366 3.99 -24.81 -14.79
C VAL A 366 2.95 -25.23 -15.81
N ALA A 367 2.82 -26.52 -16.07
CA ALA A 367 1.75 -27.01 -16.92
C ALA A 367 0.39 -26.90 -16.19
N PRO A 368 -0.73 -26.70 -16.91
CA PRO A 368 -2.04 -26.44 -16.30
C PRO A 368 -2.54 -27.50 -15.32
N ASP A 369 -2.14 -28.75 -15.50
CA ASP A 369 -2.53 -29.89 -14.66
C ASP A 369 -1.48 -30.28 -13.61
N ASP A 370 -0.34 -29.59 -13.59
CA ASP A 370 0.71 -29.86 -12.63
C ASP A 370 0.33 -29.32 -11.24
N ALA A 371 0.72 -30.08 -10.21
CA ALA A 371 0.67 -29.62 -8.83
C ALA A 371 2.09 -29.38 -8.33
N LEU A 372 2.33 -28.20 -7.80
CA LEU A 372 3.62 -27.78 -7.28
C LEU A 372 3.43 -27.09 -5.92
N THR A 373 4.37 -27.35 -5.01
CA THR A 373 4.39 -26.71 -3.69
C THR A 373 5.77 -26.14 -3.41
N LEU A 374 5.81 -24.93 -2.86
CA LEU A 374 6.99 -24.27 -2.35
C LEU A 374 6.83 -24.07 -0.84
N ASP A 375 7.74 -24.65 -0.07
CA ASP A 375 7.79 -24.50 1.37
C ASP A 375 8.90 -23.52 1.78
N PHE A 376 8.51 -22.41 2.40
CA PHE A 376 9.40 -21.36 2.89
C PHE A 376 9.76 -21.66 4.34
N ALA A 377 10.72 -22.55 4.54
CA ALA A 377 11.27 -22.93 5.86
C ALA A 377 10.21 -23.38 6.89
N GLY A 378 9.11 -24.02 6.44
CA GLY A 378 8.04 -24.53 7.29
C GLY A 378 7.09 -23.46 7.87
N VAL A 379 7.24 -22.20 7.49
CA VAL A 379 6.43 -21.10 8.03
C VAL A 379 5.39 -20.56 7.06
N LEU A 380 5.63 -20.67 5.76
CA LEU A 380 4.69 -20.31 4.70
C LEU A 380 4.73 -21.38 3.61
N LEU A 381 3.59 -21.78 3.13
CA LEU A 381 3.43 -22.77 2.05
C LEU A 381 2.67 -22.13 0.89
N LEU A 382 3.30 -22.10 -0.28
CA LEU A 382 2.65 -21.81 -1.55
C LEU A 382 2.32 -23.11 -2.25
N SER A 383 1.07 -23.35 -2.56
CA SER A 383 0.62 -24.51 -3.35
C SER A 383 -0.15 -24.04 -4.57
N LEU A 384 0.06 -24.68 -5.69
CA LEU A 384 -0.68 -24.44 -6.91
C LEU A 384 -1.12 -25.76 -7.54
N ASP A 385 -2.28 -25.74 -8.15
CA ASP A 385 -2.87 -26.81 -8.92
C ASP A 385 -3.79 -26.24 -10.01
N ARG A 386 -4.53 -27.09 -10.71
CA ARG A 386 -5.48 -26.69 -11.77
C ARG A 386 -6.58 -25.72 -11.29
N HIS A 387 -6.81 -25.56 -9.98
CA HIS A 387 -7.87 -24.72 -9.42
C HIS A 387 -7.38 -23.34 -9.00
N GLY A 388 -6.08 -23.16 -8.85
CA GLY A 388 -5.49 -21.87 -8.50
C GLY A 388 -4.23 -21.96 -7.66
N VAL A 389 -3.96 -20.86 -7.01
CA VAL A 389 -2.82 -20.69 -6.11
C VAL A 389 -3.33 -20.49 -4.69
N ARG A 390 -2.73 -21.17 -3.72
CA ARG A 390 -3.07 -21.11 -2.32
C ARG A 390 -1.82 -20.79 -1.50
N LEU A 391 -1.92 -19.79 -0.65
CA LEU A 391 -0.99 -19.53 0.44
C LEU A 391 -1.55 -20.10 1.75
N ALA A 392 -0.70 -20.78 2.52
CA ALA A 392 -1.01 -21.26 3.86
C ALA A 392 0.08 -20.78 4.82
N ARG A 393 -0.31 -20.20 5.95
CA ARG A 393 0.60 -19.65 6.95
C ARG A 393 0.05 -19.93 8.35
N ARG A 394 0.93 -20.28 9.31
CA ARG A 394 0.53 -20.36 10.72
C ARG A 394 0.14 -18.96 11.21
N SER A 395 -0.99 -18.88 11.89
CA SER A 395 -1.42 -17.66 12.57
C SER A 395 -0.41 -17.28 13.67
N LEU A 396 -0.16 -15.97 13.82
CA LEU A 396 0.68 -15.43 14.90
C LEU A 396 -0.09 -15.31 16.23
N VAL A 397 -1.42 -15.45 16.21
CA VAL A 397 -2.28 -15.27 17.41
C VAL A 397 -2.97 -16.56 17.87
N ALA A 398 -3.05 -17.58 17.02
CA ALA A 398 -3.76 -18.83 17.30
C ALA A 398 -2.98 -20.03 16.77
N ASP A 399 -3.22 -21.21 17.34
CA ASP A 399 -2.65 -22.47 16.82
C ASP A 399 -3.49 -22.99 15.63
N THR A 400 -3.57 -22.18 14.60
CA THR A 400 -4.30 -22.46 13.35
C THR A 400 -3.44 -22.17 12.15
N VAL A 401 -3.86 -22.67 11.00
CA VAL A 401 -3.31 -22.32 9.70
C VAL A 401 -4.35 -21.51 8.95
N ASP A 402 -3.96 -20.31 8.53
CA ASP A 402 -4.78 -19.44 7.72
C ASP A 402 -4.45 -19.61 6.24
N TYR A 403 -5.43 -19.36 5.38
CA TYR A 403 -5.34 -19.56 3.94
C TYR A 403 -5.72 -18.32 3.16
N ARG A 404 -5.05 -18.12 2.01
CA ARG A 404 -5.41 -17.15 0.98
C ARG A 404 -5.42 -17.82 -0.38
N TYR A 405 -6.25 -17.34 -1.30
CA TYR A 405 -6.50 -18.01 -2.57
C TYR A 405 -6.52 -17.02 -3.72
N TRP A 406 -5.83 -17.36 -4.79
CA TRP A 406 -6.09 -16.80 -6.11
C TRP A 406 -6.72 -17.88 -6.98
N ARG A 407 -7.81 -17.57 -7.67
CA ARG A 407 -8.55 -18.51 -8.51
C ARG A 407 -8.17 -18.37 -9.98
N GLY A 408 -7.97 -19.45 -10.65
CA GLY A 408 -7.63 -19.53 -12.06
C GLY A 408 -6.50 -20.53 -12.30
N THR A 409 -6.26 -20.90 -13.52
CA THR A 409 -5.15 -21.79 -13.87
C THR A 409 -3.85 -20.99 -13.89
N ALA A 410 -2.95 -21.26 -12.97
CA ALA A 410 -1.61 -20.69 -12.97
C ALA A 410 -0.72 -21.47 -13.98
N HIS A 411 -0.03 -20.72 -14.84
CA HIS A 411 0.91 -21.27 -15.81
C HIS A 411 2.28 -20.58 -15.78
N LYS A 412 2.36 -19.42 -15.13
CA LYS A 412 3.61 -18.66 -14.98
C LYS A 412 3.62 -17.94 -13.65
N LEU A 413 4.71 -18.07 -12.90
CA LEU A 413 4.91 -17.38 -11.65
C LEU A 413 6.20 -16.57 -11.69
N GLN A 414 6.14 -15.34 -11.14
CA GLN A 414 7.29 -14.54 -10.74
C GLN A 414 7.15 -14.29 -9.24
N ILE A 415 8.16 -14.65 -8.46
CA ILE A 415 8.11 -14.58 -7.01
C ILE A 415 9.30 -13.74 -6.53
N LEU A 416 9.00 -12.67 -5.82
CA LEU A 416 10.00 -11.81 -5.18
C LEU A 416 10.04 -12.14 -3.69
N ILE A 417 11.21 -12.46 -3.18
CA ILE A 417 11.44 -12.85 -1.78
C ILE A 417 12.40 -11.85 -1.15
N ASP A 418 12.06 -11.38 0.03
CA ASP A 418 12.96 -10.67 0.91
C ASP A 418 13.07 -11.40 2.26
N ARG A 419 13.78 -10.85 3.22
CA ARG A 419 14.05 -11.51 4.52
C ARG A 419 12.81 -11.88 5.31
N SER A 420 11.72 -11.16 5.13
CA SER A 420 10.46 -11.42 5.86
C SER A 420 9.22 -11.16 5.03
N SER A 421 9.33 -11.26 3.71
CA SER A 421 8.21 -11.03 2.80
C SER A 421 8.35 -11.80 1.49
N VAL A 422 7.20 -12.10 0.90
CA VAL A 422 7.09 -12.67 -0.45
C VAL A 422 5.98 -11.98 -1.21
N GLU A 423 6.22 -11.67 -2.48
CA GLU A 423 5.21 -11.20 -3.44
C GLU A 423 5.20 -12.15 -4.64
N ILE A 424 4.03 -12.67 -4.96
CA ILE A 424 3.81 -13.69 -5.98
C ILE A 424 2.96 -13.07 -7.08
N PHE A 425 3.53 -12.96 -8.27
CA PHE A 425 2.86 -12.47 -9.47
C PHE A 425 2.53 -13.66 -10.35
N ILE A 426 1.25 -13.81 -10.64
CA ILE A 426 0.69 -14.98 -11.33
C ILE A 426 0.28 -14.54 -12.73
N ASN A 427 0.68 -15.32 -13.76
CA ASN A 427 0.30 -15.11 -15.16
C ASN A 427 0.57 -13.67 -15.63
N ASP A 428 1.83 -13.25 -15.53
CA ASP A 428 2.27 -11.89 -15.87
C ASP A 428 1.55 -10.78 -15.07
N GLY A 429 1.12 -11.09 -13.84
CA GLY A 429 0.56 -10.12 -12.91
C GLY A 429 -0.97 -9.93 -12.99
N VAL A 430 -1.68 -10.87 -13.61
CA VAL A 430 -3.16 -10.90 -13.54
C VAL A 430 -3.65 -11.24 -12.15
N GLY A 431 -2.86 -11.99 -11.39
CA GLY A 431 -3.06 -12.25 -9.97
C GLY A 431 -1.83 -11.86 -9.18
N VAL A 432 -2.04 -11.34 -7.97
CA VAL A 432 -0.94 -11.01 -7.06
C VAL A 432 -1.31 -11.44 -5.64
N MET A 433 -0.32 -11.99 -4.92
CA MET A 433 -0.46 -12.37 -3.52
C MET A 433 0.77 -11.91 -2.74
N SER A 434 0.58 -11.05 -1.76
CA SER A 434 1.64 -10.55 -0.87
C SER A 434 1.51 -11.15 0.52
N SER A 435 2.63 -11.51 1.13
CA SER A 435 2.64 -12.05 2.50
C SER A 435 3.91 -11.69 3.25
N ARG A 436 3.75 -11.38 4.54
CA ARG A 436 4.83 -11.44 5.50
C ARG A 436 5.02 -12.89 5.96
N PHE A 437 6.25 -13.25 6.25
CA PHE A 437 6.61 -14.50 6.92
C PHE A 437 7.86 -14.27 7.78
N PHE A 438 8.01 -15.06 8.84
CA PHE A 438 9.10 -14.85 9.80
C PHE A 438 9.82 -16.18 10.03
N ALA A 439 10.72 -16.51 9.11
CA ALA A 439 11.52 -17.72 9.18
C ALA A 439 12.76 -17.53 10.06
N ASP A 440 13.25 -18.63 10.62
CA ASP A 440 14.60 -18.69 11.17
C ASP A 440 15.63 -18.82 10.06
N TYR A 441 16.76 -18.16 10.22
CA TYR A 441 17.88 -18.24 9.29
C TYR A 441 19.08 -18.96 9.92
N PRO A 442 19.78 -19.82 9.13
CA PRO A 442 19.55 -20.15 7.73
C PRO A 442 18.31 -21.03 7.53
N GLY A 443 17.45 -20.65 6.58
CA GLY A 443 16.26 -21.39 6.16
C GLY A 443 16.44 -22.00 4.77
N LYS A 444 15.50 -22.86 4.39
CA LYS A 444 15.46 -23.50 3.07
C LYS A 444 14.14 -23.24 2.37
N LEU A 445 14.20 -23.04 1.07
CA LEU A 445 13.05 -23.07 0.17
C LEU A 445 13.03 -24.43 -0.52
N VAL A 446 11.97 -25.20 -0.28
CA VAL A 446 11.84 -26.58 -0.77
C VAL A 446 10.74 -26.65 -1.81
N PHE A 447 11.04 -27.20 -2.97
CA PHE A 447 10.06 -27.50 -4.01
C PHE A 447 9.63 -28.97 -3.89
N SER A 448 8.35 -29.24 -4.08
CA SER A 448 7.80 -30.61 -4.16
C SER A 448 6.64 -30.68 -5.14
N GLY A 449 6.46 -31.85 -5.78
CA GLY A 449 5.49 -32.07 -6.85
C GLY A 449 6.13 -32.01 -8.24
N ALA A 450 5.46 -31.32 -9.18
CA ALA A 450 5.94 -31.19 -10.55
C ALA A 450 7.27 -30.41 -10.64
N THR A 451 8.07 -30.71 -11.66
CA THR A 451 9.27 -29.93 -11.96
C THR A 451 8.87 -28.66 -12.73
N PRO A 452 9.25 -27.46 -12.25
CA PRO A 452 8.93 -26.24 -12.95
C PRO A 452 9.67 -26.14 -14.29
N GLY A 453 8.97 -25.67 -15.33
CA GLY A 453 9.55 -25.34 -16.63
C GLY A 453 10.14 -23.95 -16.66
N ALA A 454 11.01 -23.67 -17.63
CA ALA A 454 11.63 -22.35 -17.85
C ALA A 454 12.12 -21.65 -16.57
N PHE A 455 12.68 -22.42 -15.63
CA PHE A 455 13.06 -21.94 -14.30
C PHE A 455 14.31 -21.05 -14.33
N CYS A 456 14.20 -19.91 -13.67
CA CYS A 456 15.31 -19.01 -13.35
C CYS A 456 15.21 -18.53 -11.91
N CYS A 457 16.34 -18.48 -11.22
CA CYS A 457 16.48 -17.90 -9.89
C CYS A 457 17.60 -16.86 -9.92
N TRP A 458 17.36 -15.68 -9.34
CA TRP A 458 18.37 -14.63 -9.19
C TRP A 458 18.46 -14.23 -7.72
N PRO A 459 19.61 -14.34 -7.06
CA PRO A 459 19.84 -13.63 -5.80
C PRO A 459 19.66 -12.13 -6.05
N LEU A 460 18.99 -11.44 -5.12
CA LEU A 460 18.78 -9.99 -5.21
C LEU A 460 19.80 -9.25 -4.34
N ARG A 461 20.41 -8.21 -4.92
CA ARG A 461 21.26 -7.29 -4.20
C ARG A 461 20.44 -6.34 -3.34
N PRO A 462 21.03 -5.75 -2.28
CA PRO A 462 20.35 -4.71 -1.51
C PRO A 462 19.95 -3.53 -2.40
N CYS A 463 18.75 -3.01 -2.16
CA CYS A 463 18.39 -1.67 -2.60
C CYS A 463 19.18 -0.67 -1.73
N MET A 464 19.74 0.37 -2.33
CA MET A 464 20.46 1.38 -1.56
C MET A 464 19.45 2.35 -0.94
N ILE A 465 19.41 2.37 0.41
CA ILE A 465 18.62 3.32 1.20
C ILE A 465 19.62 4.11 2.06
N GLU A 466 19.86 5.38 1.69
CA GLU A 466 20.73 6.31 2.40
C GLU A 466 19.99 7.14 3.44
#